data_6792315ffc5a642fd3ff8b6ba0778c42
#
_entry.id   6792315ffc5a642fd3ff8b6ba0778c42
#
_cell.length_a   1.000
_cell.length_b   1.000
_cell.length_c   1.000
_cell.angle_alpha   90.00
_cell.angle_beta   90.00
_cell.angle_gamma   90.00
#
_symmetry.space_group_name_H-M   'P 1'
#
loop_
_entity.id
_entity.type
_entity.pdbx_description
1 polymer ?
#
loop_
_entity_poly.entity_id
_entity_poly.type
_entity_poly.pdbx_seq_one_letter_code
_entity_poly.pdbx_strand_id
1 'polypeptide(L)'
;MLESSELAKLVAGRWDATLEMTLRSHPAGGELATYKFAFDLTITDRDRANIYFPASDNITPLVNLNVAYLPVPSPPHVEGGTSLDMCLYDGLGSQIPYLEVTIRDDGKDAPGRAPGMHSVWHHAGGRGDDSRLDYSITLDYGGVPLKMDNNVTQRLLGIDTTQLRLVVLPGMSQPVYCVPAPLKLTVPRVLASSKLAGYYEGRMIIEMVVPSSTP
;
A
#
# COMPACT_ATOMS: atom_id res chain seq x y z
N MET A 1 -18.37 32.04 9.49
CA MET A 1 -17.05 31.41 9.77
C MET A 1 -17.26 29.90 9.61
N LEU A 2 -16.40 29.21 8.85
CA LEU A 2 -16.44 27.74 8.82
C LEU A 2 -15.95 27.23 10.17
N GLU A 3 -16.72 26.38 10.83
CA GLU A 3 -16.34 25.83 12.13
C GLU A 3 -15.28 24.74 11.95
N SER A 4 -14.28 24.72 12.82
CA SER A 4 -13.21 23.72 12.78
C SER A 4 -13.73 22.29 12.92
N SER A 5 -14.85 22.09 13.64
CA SER A 5 -15.56 20.82 13.78
C SER A 5 -16.12 20.28 12.45
N GLU A 6 -16.54 21.17 11.55
CA GLU A 6 -17.04 20.79 10.23
C GLU A 6 -15.88 20.50 9.26
N LEU A 7 -14.80 21.31 9.34
CA LEU A 7 -13.60 21.06 8.55
C LEU A 7 -12.93 19.74 8.92
N ALA A 8 -12.96 19.36 10.19
CA ALA A 8 -12.41 18.08 10.66
C ALA A 8 -13.13 16.83 10.10
N LYS A 9 -14.32 17.00 9.52
CA LYS A 9 -15.07 15.92 8.87
C LYS A 9 -14.63 15.67 7.42
N LEU A 10 -13.89 16.63 6.82
CA LEU A 10 -13.43 16.51 5.45
C LEU A 10 -12.21 15.57 5.40
N VAL A 11 -12.22 14.67 4.42
CA VAL A 11 -11.05 13.83 4.12
C VAL A 11 -10.07 14.58 3.22
N ALA A 12 -8.83 14.11 3.14
CA ALA A 12 -7.81 14.70 2.28
C ALA A 12 -8.27 14.75 0.81
N GLY A 13 -8.00 15.87 0.15
CA GLY A 13 -8.39 16.12 -1.23
C GLY A 13 -8.75 17.59 -1.47
N ARG A 14 -9.17 17.86 -2.70
CA ARG A 14 -9.65 19.18 -3.12
C ARG A 14 -11.19 19.21 -3.03
N TRP A 15 -11.69 20.28 -2.42
CA TRP A 15 -13.10 20.49 -2.17
C TRP A 15 -13.53 21.83 -2.72
N ASP A 16 -14.53 21.84 -3.59
CA ASP A 16 -15.15 23.02 -4.13
C ASP A 16 -16.55 23.19 -3.52
N ALA A 17 -16.86 24.41 -3.04
CA ALA A 17 -18.17 24.72 -2.49
C ALA A 17 -18.61 26.12 -2.94
N THR A 18 -19.92 26.30 -3.08
CA THR A 18 -20.50 27.61 -3.36
C THR A 18 -21.56 27.95 -2.34
N LEU A 19 -21.47 29.12 -1.74
CA LEU A 19 -22.50 29.71 -0.88
C LEU A 19 -23.20 30.83 -1.64
N GLU A 20 -24.51 30.75 -1.75
CA GLU A 20 -25.34 31.81 -2.30
C GLU A 20 -26.21 32.40 -1.20
N MET A 21 -26.16 33.71 -1.02
CA MET A 21 -26.90 34.45 -0.01
C MET A 21 -27.75 35.53 -0.68
N THR A 22 -29.06 35.53 -0.44
CA THR A 22 -29.98 36.53 -0.93
C THR A 22 -30.34 37.51 0.17
N LEU A 23 -30.05 38.80 -0.05
CA LEU A 23 -30.48 39.92 0.80
C LEU A 23 -31.89 40.33 0.38
N ARG A 24 -32.77 40.46 1.35
CA ARG A 24 -34.15 40.92 1.14
C ARG A 24 -34.45 42.10 2.05
N SER A 25 -35.29 43.03 1.61
CA SER A 25 -35.69 44.20 2.38
C SER A 25 -36.46 43.85 3.66
N HIS A 26 -37.21 42.74 3.65
CA HIS A 26 -37.98 42.19 4.75
C HIS A 26 -38.19 40.69 4.51
N PRO A 27 -38.51 39.85 5.50
CA PRO A 27 -38.72 38.41 5.29
C PRO A 27 -39.68 38.06 4.12
N ALA A 28 -40.68 38.94 3.87
CA ALA A 28 -41.64 38.80 2.76
C ALA A 28 -41.41 39.80 1.63
N GLY A 29 -40.33 40.60 1.68
CA GLY A 29 -39.99 41.66 0.73
C GLY A 29 -39.23 41.16 -0.49
N GLY A 30 -39.09 42.07 -1.48
CA GLY A 30 -38.34 41.82 -2.70
C GLY A 30 -36.84 41.60 -2.44
N GLU A 31 -36.22 40.86 -3.36
CA GLU A 31 -34.76 40.65 -3.38
C GLU A 31 -34.03 41.96 -3.67
N LEU A 32 -33.04 42.27 -2.85
CA LEU A 32 -32.20 43.48 -3.00
C LEU A 32 -30.88 43.15 -3.66
N ALA A 33 -30.28 42.03 -3.30
CA ALA A 33 -29.01 41.58 -3.86
C ALA A 33 -28.79 40.08 -3.62
N THR A 34 -28.02 39.46 -4.50
CA THR A 34 -27.54 38.07 -4.34
C THR A 34 -26.02 38.07 -4.34
N TYR A 35 -25.45 37.47 -3.30
CA TYR A 35 -24.00 37.30 -3.14
C TYR A 35 -23.65 35.83 -3.36
N LYS A 36 -22.63 35.60 -4.20
CA LYS A 36 -22.05 34.27 -4.43
C LYS A 36 -20.62 34.23 -3.88
N PHE A 37 -20.33 33.23 -3.06
CA PHE A 37 -19.00 32.97 -2.53
C PHE A 37 -18.56 31.59 -3.03
N ALA A 38 -17.47 31.52 -3.75
CA ALA A 38 -16.82 30.27 -4.15
C ALA A 38 -15.67 29.97 -3.19
N PHE A 39 -15.61 28.73 -2.73
CA PHE A 39 -14.55 28.23 -1.84
C PHE A 39 -13.83 27.12 -2.59
N ASP A 40 -12.52 27.16 -2.58
CA ASP A 40 -11.61 26.11 -3.03
C ASP A 40 -10.73 25.75 -1.83
N LEU A 41 -10.90 24.53 -1.31
CA LEU A 41 -10.24 24.07 -0.09
C LEU A 41 -9.38 22.84 -0.43
N THR A 42 -8.12 22.89 -0.06
CA THR A 42 -7.24 21.72 -0.11
C THR A 42 -7.06 21.20 1.32
N ILE A 43 -7.52 19.99 1.57
CA ILE A 43 -7.39 19.32 2.87
C ILE A 43 -6.26 18.32 2.77
N THR A 44 -5.35 18.33 3.74
CA THR A 44 -4.27 17.36 3.88
C THR A 44 -4.37 16.66 5.23
N ASP A 45 -4.07 15.37 5.26
CA ASP A 45 -4.13 14.52 6.45
C ASP A 45 -2.93 13.57 6.47
N ARG A 46 -1.73 14.15 6.42
CA ARG A 46 -0.46 13.40 6.32
C ARG A 46 -0.22 12.45 7.48
N ASP A 47 -0.75 12.78 8.67
CA ASP A 47 -0.61 11.95 9.86
C ASP A 47 -1.37 10.62 9.75
N ARG A 48 -2.28 10.50 8.77
CA ARG A 48 -3.02 9.28 8.46
C ARG A 48 -2.52 8.56 7.21
N ALA A 49 -1.39 8.98 6.62
CA ALA A 49 -0.77 8.20 5.55
C ALA A 49 -0.58 6.75 6.02
N ASN A 50 -1.04 5.78 5.22
CA ASN A 50 -1.12 4.39 5.66
C ASN A 50 -0.97 3.40 4.50
N ILE A 51 -0.43 2.24 4.82
CA ILE A 51 -0.47 1.05 3.98
C ILE A 51 -1.63 0.19 4.47
N TYR A 52 -2.65 0.03 3.64
CA TYR A 52 -3.88 -0.67 4.00
C TYR A 52 -3.98 -2.03 3.29
N PHE A 53 -4.40 -3.04 4.04
CA PHE A 53 -4.62 -4.41 3.54
C PHE A 53 -6.12 -4.73 3.57
N PRO A 54 -6.85 -4.57 2.44
CA PRO A 54 -8.30 -4.69 2.40
C PRO A 54 -8.84 -6.06 2.82
N ALA A 55 -8.05 -7.11 2.67
CA ALA A 55 -8.42 -8.48 3.03
C ALA A 55 -8.06 -8.84 4.48
N SER A 56 -7.57 -7.89 5.27
CA SER A 56 -7.10 -8.15 6.64
C SER A 56 -7.52 -7.03 7.60
N ASP A 57 -8.06 -7.40 8.75
CA ASP A 57 -8.36 -6.46 9.83
C ASP A 57 -7.09 -6.04 10.60
N ASN A 58 -5.94 -6.63 10.28
CA ASN A 58 -4.67 -6.39 10.94
C ASN A 58 -3.72 -5.59 10.05
N ILE A 59 -2.96 -4.69 10.66
CA ILE A 59 -1.84 -3.98 10.01
C ILE A 59 -0.63 -4.89 9.74
N THR A 60 -0.61 -6.09 10.33
CA THR A 60 0.40 -7.14 10.13
C THR A 60 -0.27 -8.44 9.72
N PRO A 61 -0.72 -8.56 8.45
CA PRO A 61 -1.37 -9.78 7.97
C PRO A 61 -0.39 -10.95 7.94
N LEU A 62 -0.90 -12.15 8.29
CA LEU A 62 -0.16 -13.38 8.07
C LEU A 62 -0.32 -13.79 6.60
N VAL A 63 0.81 -13.90 5.88
CA VAL A 63 0.84 -14.26 4.46
C VAL A 63 1.42 -15.64 4.29
N ASN A 64 0.64 -16.58 3.76
CA ASN A 64 1.10 -17.93 3.44
C ASN A 64 1.64 -17.96 2.00
N LEU A 65 2.89 -18.39 1.82
CA LEU A 65 3.54 -18.54 0.52
C LEU A 65 3.04 -19.75 -0.27
N ASN A 66 2.17 -20.60 0.32
CA ASN A 66 1.57 -21.77 -0.31
C ASN A 66 2.60 -22.67 -1.00
N VAL A 67 3.71 -22.96 -0.32
CA VAL A 67 4.78 -23.80 -0.85
C VAL A 67 4.29 -25.23 -0.95
N ALA A 68 4.34 -25.79 -2.16
CA ALA A 68 3.91 -27.13 -2.47
C ALA A 68 5.12 -28.02 -2.84
N TYR A 69 5.05 -29.28 -2.42
CA TYR A 69 5.97 -30.31 -2.84
C TYR A 69 5.47 -30.94 -4.15
N LEU A 70 6.31 -30.96 -5.18
CA LEU A 70 6.04 -31.49 -6.50
C LEU A 70 6.92 -32.72 -6.76
N PRO A 71 6.37 -33.93 -6.69
CA PRO A 71 7.14 -35.14 -6.92
C PRO A 71 7.49 -35.35 -8.39
N VAL A 72 6.77 -34.73 -9.31
CA VAL A 72 6.94 -34.85 -10.76
C VAL A 72 7.15 -33.46 -11.38
N PRO A 73 8.07 -33.31 -12.36
CA PRO A 73 9.04 -34.34 -12.84
C PRO A 73 10.13 -34.63 -11.79
N SER A 74 10.71 -35.82 -11.87
CA SER A 74 11.87 -36.18 -11.05
C SER A 74 13.14 -35.46 -11.51
N PRO A 75 14.00 -34.98 -10.57
CA PRO A 75 13.88 -35.05 -9.12
C PRO A 75 12.78 -34.13 -8.56
N PRO A 76 12.22 -34.46 -7.36
CA PRO A 76 11.19 -33.66 -6.73
C PRO A 76 11.62 -32.20 -6.44
N HIS A 77 10.67 -31.28 -6.55
CA HIS A 77 10.88 -29.84 -6.33
C HIS A 77 9.88 -29.29 -5.34
N VAL A 78 10.17 -28.10 -4.83
CA VAL A 78 9.21 -27.23 -4.13
C VAL A 78 9.08 -25.92 -4.87
N GLU A 79 7.87 -25.35 -4.91
CA GLU A 79 7.59 -24.03 -5.42
C GLU A 79 6.35 -23.48 -4.74
N GLY A 80 6.13 -22.17 -4.80
CA GLY A 80 4.96 -21.58 -4.17
C GLY A 80 4.74 -20.13 -4.59
N GLY A 81 3.59 -19.59 -4.18
CA GLY A 81 3.30 -18.19 -4.41
C GLY A 81 1.95 -17.80 -3.86
N THR A 82 1.81 -16.51 -3.66
CA THR A 82 0.58 -15.91 -3.16
C THR A 82 0.49 -14.45 -3.60
N SER A 83 -0.69 -13.87 -3.44
CA SER A 83 -0.91 -12.44 -3.65
C SER A 83 -1.41 -11.81 -2.36
N LEU A 84 -0.94 -10.60 -2.08
CA LEU A 84 -1.38 -9.77 -0.97
C LEU A 84 -2.00 -8.50 -1.53
N ASP A 85 -3.32 -8.33 -1.35
CA ASP A 85 -4.01 -7.09 -1.73
C ASP A 85 -3.56 -5.97 -0.81
N MET A 86 -3.05 -4.90 -1.39
CA MET A 86 -2.49 -3.77 -0.68
C MET A 86 -2.93 -2.47 -1.35
N CYS A 87 -3.18 -1.45 -0.56
CA CYS A 87 -3.57 -0.13 -1.02
C CYS A 87 -2.78 0.94 -0.26
N LEU A 88 -2.27 1.94 -0.96
CA LEU A 88 -1.44 3.01 -0.41
C LEU A 88 -2.28 4.28 -0.28
N TYR A 89 -2.39 4.81 0.94
CA TYR A 89 -3.05 6.09 1.21
C TYR A 89 -2.03 7.13 1.63
N ASP A 90 -1.94 8.21 0.86
CA ASP A 90 -0.93 9.26 1.04
C ASP A 90 -1.34 10.37 2.03
N GLY A 91 -2.61 10.42 2.45
CA GLY A 91 -3.14 11.50 3.27
C GLY A 91 -3.25 12.86 2.53
N LEU A 92 -3.13 12.84 1.20
CA LEU A 92 -3.13 14.04 0.35
C LEU A 92 -4.19 13.99 -0.75
N GLY A 93 -5.07 12.98 -0.71
CA GLY A 93 -6.11 12.77 -1.72
C GLY A 93 -5.57 12.30 -3.07
N SER A 94 -4.42 11.63 -3.05
CA SER A 94 -3.74 11.11 -4.25
C SER A 94 -3.37 12.18 -5.29
N GLN A 95 -3.09 13.40 -4.82
CA GLN A 95 -2.71 14.53 -5.69
C GLN A 95 -1.20 14.72 -5.84
N ILE A 96 -0.40 13.83 -5.26
CA ILE A 96 1.06 13.90 -5.33
C ILE A 96 1.59 13.21 -6.58
N PRO A 97 2.72 13.69 -7.12
CA PRO A 97 3.27 13.13 -8.36
C PRO A 97 3.89 11.73 -8.16
N TYR A 98 4.28 11.36 -6.95
CA TYR A 98 4.89 10.07 -6.66
C TYR A 98 4.82 9.67 -5.19
N LEU A 99 4.95 8.36 -4.94
CA LEU A 99 5.21 7.73 -3.65
C LEU A 99 6.52 6.94 -3.74
N GLU A 100 7.22 6.78 -2.63
CA GLU A 100 8.36 5.89 -2.54
C GLU A 100 8.01 4.69 -1.66
N VAL A 101 8.29 3.48 -2.17
CA VAL A 101 7.99 2.22 -1.47
C VAL A 101 9.26 1.38 -1.40
N THR A 102 9.56 0.90 -0.20
CA THR A 102 10.67 -0.02 0.06
C THR A 102 10.13 -1.28 0.69
N ILE A 103 10.51 -2.45 0.18
CA ILE A 103 10.16 -3.74 0.78
C ILE A 103 11.44 -4.45 1.16
N ARG A 104 11.51 -4.94 2.40
CA ARG A 104 12.66 -5.68 2.91
C ARG A 104 12.24 -6.84 3.80
N ASP A 105 13.10 -7.84 3.89
CA ASP A 105 12.97 -8.91 4.88
C ASP A 105 13.57 -8.50 6.24
N ASP A 106 13.75 -9.45 7.16
CA ASP A 106 14.29 -9.21 8.50
C ASP A 106 15.81 -8.95 8.53
N GLY A 107 16.44 -8.84 7.36
CA GLY A 107 17.84 -8.46 7.22
C GLY A 107 18.85 -9.51 7.69
N LYS A 108 18.44 -10.77 7.87
CA LYS A 108 19.38 -11.85 8.19
C LYS A 108 20.39 -12.03 7.05
N ASP A 109 21.63 -12.27 7.43
CA ASP A 109 22.68 -12.60 6.46
C ASP A 109 22.32 -13.89 5.71
N ALA A 110 22.34 -13.81 4.38
CA ALA A 110 21.91 -14.87 3.48
C ALA A 110 22.95 -15.14 2.39
N PRO A 111 24.10 -15.78 2.73
CA PRO A 111 25.15 -16.09 1.77
C PRO A 111 24.60 -16.90 0.58
N GLY A 112 24.98 -16.54 -0.63
CA GLY A 112 24.53 -17.19 -1.86
C GLY A 112 23.11 -16.90 -2.30
N ARG A 113 22.36 -16.02 -1.58
CA ARG A 113 21.06 -15.54 -2.04
C ARG A 113 21.22 -14.76 -3.35
N ALA A 114 20.34 -15.03 -4.30
CA ALA A 114 20.31 -14.28 -5.55
C ALA A 114 19.96 -12.79 -5.28
N PRO A 115 20.53 -11.86 -6.04
CA PRO A 115 20.28 -10.44 -5.86
C PRO A 115 18.79 -10.09 -5.93
N GLY A 116 18.34 -9.22 -5.02
CA GLY A 116 16.96 -8.74 -4.96
C GLY A 116 15.96 -9.70 -4.35
N MET A 117 16.34 -10.94 -4.01
CA MET A 117 15.43 -11.89 -3.36
C MET A 117 15.25 -11.58 -1.88
N HIS A 118 14.08 -11.93 -1.36
CA HIS A 118 13.71 -11.95 0.04
C HIS A 118 13.77 -13.38 0.57
N SER A 119 13.82 -13.56 1.89
CA SER A 119 13.97 -14.89 2.48
C SER A 119 13.04 -15.15 3.65
N VAL A 120 12.59 -16.40 3.76
CA VAL A 120 12.06 -16.98 5.00
C VAL A 120 12.98 -18.10 5.47
N TRP A 121 13.00 -18.36 6.77
CA TRP A 121 13.95 -19.25 7.39
C TRP A 121 13.26 -20.40 8.13
N HIS A 122 13.91 -21.56 8.13
CA HIS A 122 13.42 -22.73 8.83
C HIS A 122 13.33 -22.46 10.34
N HIS A 123 12.22 -22.85 10.96
CA HIS A 123 11.93 -22.54 12.37
C HIS A 123 12.96 -23.11 13.37
N ALA A 124 13.60 -24.24 13.04
CA ALA A 124 14.64 -24.82 13.87
C ALA A 124 15.98 -24.05 13.82
N GLY A 125 16.04 -22.94 13.08
CA GLY A 125 17.24 -22.15 12.87
C GLY A 125 18.11 -22.71 11.75
N GLY A 126 19.29 -22.13 11.60
CA GLY A 126 20.22 -22.42 10.53
C GLY A 126 20.57 -21.14 9.76
N ARG A 127 21.70 -21.16 9.07
CA ARG A 127 22.17 -20.05 8.22
C ARG A 127 22.55 -20.52 6.81
N GLY A 128 22.39 -21.81 6.54
CA GLY A 128 22.68 -22.42 5.24
C GLY A 128 21.57 -22.18 4.24
N ASP A 129 21.87 -22.45 2.98
CA ASP A 129 20.89 -22.39 1.91
C ASP A 129 19.77 -23.44 2.09
N ASP A 130 20.08 -24.54 2.74
CA ASP A 130 19.13 -25.61 3.07
C ASP A 130 18.04 -25.20 4.09
N SER A 131 18.37 -24.25 4.95
CA SER A 131 17.47 -23.71 5.98
C SER A 131 16.75 -22.44 5.54
N ARG A 132 16.86 -22.05 4.26
CA ARG A 132 16.31 -20.82 3.71
C ARG A 132 15.45 -21.10 2.48
N LEU A 133 14.33 -20.43 2.35
CA LEU A 133 13.55 -20.34 1.11
C LEU A 133 13.54 -18.88 0.65
N ASP A 134 14.04 -18.68 -0.56
CA ASP A 134 14.08 -17.35 -1.18
C ASP A 134 12.83 -17.14 -2.03
N TYR A 135 12.31 -15.91 -2.03
CA TYR A 135 11.16 -15.52 -2.83
C TYR A 135 11.35 -14.13 -3.45
N SER A 136 10.76 -13.93 -4.61
CA SER A 136 10.68 -12.63 -5.27
C SER A 136 9.38 -11.94 -4.94
N ILE A 137 9.39 -10.61 -4.97
CA ILE A 137 8.20 -9.77 -4.85
C ILE A 137 8.04 -8.94 -6.12
N THR A 138 6.82 -8.93 -6.63
CA THR A 138 6.39 -8.04 -7.72
C THR A 138 5.21 -7.23 -7.22
N LEU A 139 5.29 -5.92 -7.33
CA LEU A 139 4.20 -5.00 -7.06
C LEU A 139 3.50 -4.70 -8.37
N ASP A 140 2.19 -4.86 -8.43
CA ASP A 140 1.38 -4.42 -9.57
C ASP A 140 0.96 -2.97 -9.35
N TYR A 141 1.44 -2.10 -10.22
CA TYR A 141 1.12 -0.68 -10.17
C TYR A 141 0.50 -0.24 -11.48
N GLY A 142 -0.82 0.02 -11.43
CA GLY A 142 -1.57 0.41 -12.63
C GLY A 142 -1.57 -0.64 -13.76
N GLY A 143 -1.49 -1.93 -13.40
CA GLY A 143 -1.38 -3.05 -14.37
C GLY A 143 0.05 -3.29 -14.88
N VAL A 144 1.04 -2.56 -14.36
CA VAL A 144 2.45 -2.75 -14.70
C VAL A 144 3.18 -3.45 -13.55
N PRO A 145 3.72 -4.66 -13.76
CA PRO A 145 4.45 -5.37 -12.72
C PRO A 145 5.83 -4.73 -12.50
N LEU A 146 6.08 -4.28 -11.28
CA LEU A 146 7.36 -3.74 -10.84
C LEU A 146 8.04 -4.75 -9.91
N LYS A 147 9.28 -5.14 -10.25
CA LYS A 147 10.09 -5.97 -9.37
C LYS A 147 10.51 -5.17 -8.15
N MET A 148 10.23 -5.70 -6.97
CA MET A 148 10.64 -5.11 -5.68
C MET A 148 11.86 -5.86 -5.16
N ASP A 149 13.04 -5.34 -5.45
CA ASP A 149 14.28 -5.90 -4.92
C ASP A 149 14.41 -5.60 -3.42
N ASN A 150 14.95 -6.56 -2.68
CA ASN A 150 15.07 -6.48 -1.23
C ASN A 150 15.85 -5.24 -0.78
N ASN A 151 15.21 -4.42 0.05
CA ASN A 151 15.74 -3.18 0.59
C ASN A 151 16.13 -2.12 -0.48
N VAL A 152 15.46 -2.16 -1.62
CA VAL A 152 15.62 -1.16 -2.69
C VAL A 152 14.33 -0.34 -2.82
N THR A 153 14.47 0.97 -2.71
CA THR A 153 13.34 1.90 -2.85
C THR A 153 12.92 2.02 -4.30
N GLN A 154 11.62 1.84 -4.55
CA GLN A 154 10.99 2.11 -5.84
C GLN A 154 10.14 3.37 -5.75
N ARG A 155 10.25 4.21 -6.78
CA ARG A 155 9.41 5.41 -6.91
C ARG A 155 8.24 5.12 -7.83
N LEU A 156 7.03 5.21 -7.29
CA LEU A 156 5.77 5.05 -8.02
C LEU A 156 5.33 6.41 -8.54
N LEU A 157 5.40 6.62 -9.84
CA LEU A 157 5.05 7.89 -10.50
C LEU A 157 3.59 7.92 -10.93
N GLY A 158 3.04 9.13 -11.13
CA GLY A 158 1.70 9.32 -11.68
C GLY A 158 0.58 8.87 -10.72
N ILE A 159 0.76 9.08 -9.42
CA ILE A 159 -0.24 8.77 -8.39
C ILE A 159 -1.54 9.52 -8.65
N ASP A 160 -1.47 10.74 -9.12
CA ASP A 160 -2.57 11.64 -9.48
C ASP A 160 -3.37 11.20 -10.71
N THR A 161 -2.81 10.32 -11.53
CA THR A 161 -3.40 9.84 -12.80
C THR A 161 -3.69 8.35 -12.82
N THR A 162 -3.32 7.61 -11.77
CA THR A 162 -3.55 6.16 -11.68
C THR A 162 -4.99 5.84 -11.29
N GLN A 163 -5.37 4.59 -11.46
CA GLN A 163 -6.67 4.10 -10.97
C GLN A 163 -6.68 4.14 -9.44
N LEU A 164 -7.68 4.82 -8.88
CA LEU A 164 -7.87 4.93 -7.45
C LEU A 164 -8.96 3.96 -6.98
N ARG A 165 -8.80 3.46 -5.77
CA ARG A 165 -9.78 2.61 -5.10
C ARG A 165 -10.37 3.36 -3.91
N LEU A 166 -11.69 3.36 -3.79
CA LEU A 166 -12.38 3.94 -2.65
C LEU A 166 -12.44 2.90 -1.52
N VAL A 167 -11.92 3.25 -0.36
CA VAL A 167 -11.85 2.38 0.82
C VAL A 167 -12.21 3.15 2.09
N VAL A 168 -12.72 2.43 3.09
CA VAL A 168 -12.87 2.98 4.44
C VAL A 168 -11.67 2.50 5.26
N LEU A 169 -10.80 3.41 5.66
CA LEU A 169 -9.65 3.09 6.49
C LEU A 169 -10.09 2.95 7.97
N PRO A 170 -9.42 2.10 8.75
CA PRO A 170 -9.67 2.00 10.19
C PRO A 170 -9.57 3.37 10.88
N GLY A 171 -10.58 3.71 11.69
CA GLY A 171 -10.65 4.98 12.39
C GLY A 171 -11.14 6.18 11.56
N MET A 172 -11.49 5.98 10.30
CA MET A 172 -12.11 7.01 9.46
C MET A 172 -13.61 6.76 9.29
N SER A 173 -14.41 7.83 9.40
CA SER A 173 -15.87 7.77 9.22
C SER A 173 -16.31 7.91 7.77
N GLN A 174 -15.42 8.34 6.88
CA GLN A 174 -15.68 8.55 5.46
C GLN A 174 -14.70 7.75 4.61
N PRO A 175 -15.14 7.28 3.44
CA PRO A 175 -14.24 6.62 2.51
C PRO A 175 -13.21 7.59 1.93
N VAL A 176 -12.03 7.08 1.65
CA VAL A 176 -10.91 7.80 1.04
C VAL A 176 -10.41 7.07 -0.21
N TYR A 177 -9.77 7.79 -1.10
CA TYR A 177 -9.11 7.19 -2.24
C TYR A 177 -7.72 6.71 -1.86
N CYS A 178 -7.39 5.48 -2.21
CA CYS A 178 -6.05 4.92 -2.10
C CYS A 178 -5.59 4.32 -3.43
N VAL A 179 -4.30 4.19 -3.59
CA VAL A 179 -3.67 3.62 -4.79
C VAL A 179 -3.53 2.11 -4.61
N PRO A 180 -4.22 1.28 -5.42
CA PRO A 180 -4.02 -0.16 -5.40
C PRO A 180 -2.57 -0.52 -5.78
N ALA A 181 -1.94 -1.32 -4.96
CA ALA A 181 -0.58 -1.77 -5.13
C ALA A 181 -0.42 -3.22 -4.64
N PRO A 182 -1.18 -4.18 -5.21
CA PRO A 182 -1.12 -5.57 -4.76
C PRO A 182 0.27 -6.15 -5.02
N LEU A 183 0.70 -6.99 -4.08
CA LEU A 183 1.97 -7.70 -4.14
C LEU A 183 1.74 -9.14 -4.58
N LYS A 184 2.60 -9.62 -5.47
CA LYS A 184 2.74 -11.03 -5.82
C LYS A 184 4.06 -11.54 -5.26
N LEU A 185 3.99 -12.53 -4.39
CA LEU A 185 5.14 -13.21 -3.81
C LEU A 185 5.31 -14.56 -4.53
N THR A 186 6.52 -14.88 -4.95
CA THR A 186 6.79 -16.10 -5.71
C THR A 186 8.04 -16.78 -5.19
N VAL A 187 7.89 -18.00 -4.68
CA VAL A 187 8.99 -18.91 -4.38
C VAL A 187 9.36 -19.65 -5.65
N PRO A 188 10.55 -19.44 -6.20
CA PRO A 188 10.95 -20.11 -7.42
C PRO A 188 11.07 -21.63 -7.20
N ARG A 189 10.98 -22.38 -8.28
CA ARG A 189 11.16 -23.82 -8.24
C ARG A 189 12.57 -24.20 -7.84
N VAL A 190 12.72 -24.93 -6.72
CA VAL A 190 13.99 -25.43 -6.19
C VAL A 190 13.90 -26.92 -5.89
N LEU A 191 15.04 -27.63 -5.91
CA LEU A 191 15.09 -29.05 -5.57
C LEU A 191 14.64 -29.28 -4.12
N ALA A 192 13.70 -30.19 -3.93
CA ALA A 192 13.20 -30.52 -2.59
C ALA A 192 14.31 -31.08 -1.68
N SER A 193 15.25 -31.83 -2.24
CA SER A 193 16.41 -32.38 -1.49
C SER A 193 17.42 -31.34 -1.05
N SER A 194 17.37 -30.11 -1.60
CA SER A 194 18.25 -29.01 -1.18
C SER A 194 17.71 -28.21 0.00
N LYS A 195 16.52 -28.54 0.50
CA LYS A 195 15.87 -27.79 1.58
C LYS A 195 15.49 -28.71 2.73
N LEU A 196 15.60 -28.22 3.96
CA LEU A 196 15.14 -28.93 5.14
C LEU A 196 13.61 -29.07 5.10
N ALA A 197 13.12 -30.24 5.46
CA ALA A 197 11.69 -30.46 5.62
C ALA A 197 11.19 -29.78 6.90
N GLY A 198 10.12 -28.99 6.81
CA GLY A 198 9.54 -28.35 7.99
C GLY A 198 8.88 -27.01 7.70
N TYR A 199 8.74 -26.21 8.73
CA TYR A 199 8.10 -24.93 8.70
C TYR A 199 9.11 -23.80 8.51
N TYR A 200 8.80 -22.88 7.63
CA TYR A 200 9.61 -21.69 7.33
C TYR A 200 8.82 -20.44 7.66
N GLU A 201 9.46 -19.48 8.31
CA GLU A 201 8.86 -18.20 8.67
C GLU A 201 9.84 -17.04 8.48
N GLY A 202 9.29 -15.84 8.35
CA GLY A 202 10.06 -14.61 8.22
C GLY A 202 9.17 -13.40 8.36
N ARG A 203 9.78 -12.25 8.39
CA ARG A 203 9.08 -10.97 8.44
C ARG A 203 9.36 -10.19 7.16
N MET A 204 8.29 -9.69 6.54
CA MET A 204 8.36 -8.73 5.46
C MET A 204 7.97 -7.36 6.01
N ILE A 205 8.78 -6.35 5.75
CA ILE A 205 8.57 -4.98 6.18
C ILE A 205 8.36 -4.14 4.93
N ILE A 206 7.26 -3.40 4.88
CA ILE A 206 6.90 -2.50 3.79
C ILE A 206 6.93 -1.09 4.35
N GLU A 207 7.72 -0.22 3.74
CA GLU A 207 7.86 1.17 4.12
C GLU A 207 7.37 2.06 2.98
N MET A 208 6.55 3.04 3.30
CA MET A 208 6.06 4.04 2.36
C MET A 208 6.52 5.42 2.80
N VAL A 209 7.09 6.18 1.88
CA VAL A 209 7.48 7.58 2.11
C VAL A 209 6.63 8.47 1.22
N VAL A 210 5.94 9.41 1.86
CA VAL A 210 5.19 10.48 1.21
C VAL A 210 6.08 11.71 1.13
N PRO A 211 6.32 12.31 -0.05
CA PRO A 211 7.18 13.48 -0.16
C PRO A 211 6.65 14.65 0.67
N SER A 212 7.56 15.30 1.40
CA SER A 212 7.22 16.41 2.31
C SER A 212 7.00 17.75 1.60
N SER A 213 7.51 17.89 0.37
CA SER A 213 7.41 19.11 -0.41
C SER A 213 6.25 19.03 -1.38
N THR A 214 5.25 19.87 -1.14
CA THR A 214 4.45 20.42 -2.24
C THR A 214 5.34 21.42 -2.94
N PRO A 215 5.42 21.46 -4.28
CA PRO A 215 6.14 22.48 -4.99
C PRO A 215 5.60 23.86 -4.69
#